data_cbb5ee9a1d2199a6219d1b31568de355
#
_entry.id   cbb5ee9a1d2199a6219d1b31568de355
#
_cell.length_a   1.000
_cell.length_b   1.000
_cell.length_c   1.000
_cell.angle_alpha   90.00
_cell.angle_beta   90.00
_cell.angle_gamma   90.00
#
_symmetry.space_group_name_H-M   'P 1'
#
loop_
_entity.id
_entity.type
_entity.pdbx_description
1 polymer ?
#
loop_
_entity_poly.entity_id
_entity_poly.type
_entity_poly.pdbx_seq_one_letter_code
_entity_poly.pdbx_strand_id
1 'polypeptide(L)'
;MEPLDTSYNQRLLHALTGRQLREDDMPKAHRGKPMFSFWGEQLGFSGGDVHAQRAYRVYLDYGEDRVITGGQVVVEGELISPCSGYFPEALDEFDYQIVLDWCMKHTQPAQERRNTMKRTLIVVDMQNDFIDGSLGTPEAQAIVPAVKAKIQAYRKRGDEIIFTRDTHGEDYLSTPEGKKLPVKHCVQGTTGWEIAPGLWQPGEKIINKPTFGYTGWSDMELDRVELIGLCTDICVVSNALILKALFPEAEIAVDPACCAGVTPESHQAALMTMSMCQIDLIGG
;
A
#
# COMPACT_ATOMS: atom_id res chain seq x y z
N MET A 1 11.99 -47.51 1.83
CA MET A 1 11.26 -46.26 1.80
C MET A 1 11.96 -45.43 0.73
N GLU A 2 11.44 -45.47 -0.50
CA GLU A 2 11.99 -44.63 -1.58
C GLU A 2 11.69 -43.17 -1.25
N PRO A 3 12.60 -42.24 -1.52
CA PRO A 3 12.33 -40.85 -1.30
C PRO A 3 11.15 -40.43 -2.20
N LEU A 4 10.11 -39.82 -1.61
CA LEU A 4 9.02 -39.15 -2.30
C LEU A 4 9.59 -38.33 -3.47
N ASP A 5 9.02 -38.49 -4.66
CA ASP A 5 9.47 -37.74 -5.82
C ASP A 5 9.35 -36.24 -5.58
N THR A 6 10.47 -35.62 -5.26
CA THR A 6 10.54 -34.17 -4.91
C THR A 6 10.43 -33.31 -6.17
N SER A 7 10.42 -33.91 -7.37
CA SER A 7 10.47 -33.15 -8.64
C SER A 7 9.23 -32.26 -8.84
N TYR A 8 8.04 -32.79 -8.58
CA TYR A 8 6.79 -32.02 -8.72
C TYR A 8 6.68 -30.88 -7.70
N ASN A 9 7.04 -31.15 -6.46
CA ASN A 9 7.10 -30.10 -5.44
C ASN A 9 8.09 -28.99 -5.81
N GLN A 10 9.26 -29.34 -6.32
CA GLN A 10 10.25 -28.36 -6.77
C GLN A 10 9.75 -27.55 -7.97
N ARG A 11 9.12 -28.19 -8.95
CA ARG A 11 8.50 -27.51 -10.11
C ARG A 11 7.41 -26.54 -9.66
N LEU A 12 6.53 -26.97 -8.74
CA LEU A 12 5.46 -26.14 -8.21
C LEU A 12 6.01 -24.93 -7.46
N LEU A 13 6.97 -25.14 -6.57
CA LEU A 13 7.60 -24.04 -5.82
C LEU A 13 8.34 -23.09 -6.75
N HIS A 14 9.01 -23.60 -7.80
CA HIS A 14 9.63 -22.75 -8.82
C HIS A 14 8.60 -21.88 -9.55
N ALA A 15 7.43 -22.43 -9.86
CA ALA A 15 6.34 -21.69 -10.50
C ALA A 15 5.68 -20.64 -9.58
N LEU A 16 5.69 -20.88 -8.26
CA LEU A 16 5.04 -20.02 -7.28
C LEU A 16 5.97 -18.99 -6.63
N THR A 17 7.27 -19.27 -6.53
CA THR A 17 8.25 -18.35 -5.93
C THR A 17 8.26 -17.02 -6.69
N GLY A 18 8.16 -15.93 -5.94
CA GLY A 18 8.04 -14.59 -6.50
C GLY A 18 6.61 -14.19 -6.90
N ARG A 19 5.61 -15.06 -6.75
CA ARG A 19 4.20 -14.70 -6.85
C ARG A 19 3.68 -14.21 -5.51
N GLN A 20 2.61 -13.46 -5.52
CA GLN A 20 2.01 -12.87 -4.34
C GLN A 20 0.63 -13.45 -4.07
N LEU A 21 0.32 -13.74 -2.81
CA LEU A 21 -1.01 -14.15 -2.37
C LEU A 21 -2.02 -13.01 -2.55
N ARG A 22 -3.21 -13.31 -3.06
CA ARG A 22 -4.30 -12.33 -3.15
C ARG A 22 -4.85 -12.04 -1.76
N GLU A 23 -5.34 -10.84 -1.56
CA GLU A 23 -5.79 -10.34 -0.26
C GLU A 23 -6.98 -11.12 0.31
N ASP A 24 -7.93 -11.47 -0.56
CA ASP A 24 -9.15 -12.20 -0.20
C ASP A 24 -8.91 -13.69 0.07
N ASP A 25 -7.72 -14.19 -0.23
CA ASP A 25 -7.35 -15.61 -0.18
C ASP A 25 -6.33 -15.92 0.92
N MET A 26 -6.43 -15.27 2.08
CA MET A 26 -5.48 -15.53 3.18
C MET A 26 -5.62 -16.95 3.74
N PRO A 27 -4.52 -17.72 3.81
CA PRO A 27 -4.55 -19.08 4.28
C PRO A 27 -4.85 -19.17 5.78
N LYS A 28 -5.54 -20.24 6.18
CA LYS A 28 -5.72 -20.54 7.60
C LYS A 28 -4.39 -21.06 8.18
N ALA A 29 -4.03 -20.59 9.37
CA ALA A 29 -2.85 -21.11 10.05
C ALA A 29 -3.10 -22.56 10.51
N HIS A 30 -2.22 -23.47 10.14
CA HIS A 30 -2.18 -24.83 10.64
C HIS A 30 -0.80 -25.13 11.23
N ARG A 31 -0.75 -25.48 12.52
CA ARG A 31 0.51 -25.73 13.27
C ARG A 31 1.53 -24.58 13.14
N GLY A 32 1.03 -23.33 13.10
CA GLY A 32 1.87 -22.13 13.02
C GLY A 32 2.38 -21.82 11.59
N LYS A 33 1.96 -22.57 10.56
CA LYS A 33 2.28 -22.26 9.16
C LYS A 33 1.00 -21.95 8.39
N PRO A 34 1.05 -21.00 7.44
CA PRO A 34 -0.07 -20.74 6.55
C PRO A 34 -0.32 -21.96 5.67
N MET A 35 -1.58 -22.36 5.54
CA MET A 35 -1.99 -23.55 4.81
C MET A 35 -3.28 -23.28 4.04
N PHE A 36 -3.24 -23.57 2.73
CA PHE A 36 -4.43 -23.72 1.92
C PHE A 36 -4.86 -25.18 1.89
N SER A 37 -6.16 -25.44 2.00
CA SER A 37 -6.74 -26.78 1.84
C SER A 37 -7.89 -26.69 0.83
N PHE A 38 -7.87 -27.53 -0.16
CA PHE A 38 -8.91 -27.61 -1.17
C PHE A 38 -9.08 -29.04 -1.71
N TRP A 39 -10.22 -29.29 -2.34
CA TRP A 39 -10.55 -30.55 -2.98
C TRP A 39 -10.40 -30.41 -4.49
N GLY A 40 -9.66 -31.32 -5.11
CA GLY A 40 -9.61 -31.45 -6.56
C GLY A 40 -10.58 -32.54 -7.03
N GLU A 41 -11.38 -32.23 -8.03
CA GLU A 41 -12.21 -33.24 -8.71
C GLU A 41 -11.38 -33.99 -9.75
N GLN A 42 -11.26 -35.29 -9.61
CA GLN A 42 -10.76 -36.15 -10.71
C GLN A 42 -11.90 -36.42 -11.67
N LEU A 43 -11.77 -36.00 -12.92
CA LEU A 43 -12.66 -36.36 -13.99
C LEU A 43 -12.61 -37.89 -14.21
N GLY A 44 -13.77 -38.54 -14.16
CA GLY A 44 -13.95 -39.94 -14.09
C GLY A 44 -13.34 -40.74 -15.24
N PHE A 45 -12.92 -41.95 -14.95
CA PHE A 45 -12.76 -43.01 -15.96
C PHE A 45 -14.15 -43.34 -16.51
N SER A 46 -14.26 -43.39 -17.85
CA SER A 46 -15.47 -43.81 -18.56
C SER A 46 -15.83 -45.24 -18.18
N GLY A 47 -16.87 -45.46 -17.39
CA GLY A 47 -17.41 -46.77 -17.14
C GLY A 47 -18.02 -47.07 -15.80
N GLY A 48 -18.40 -46.09 -15.00
CA GLY A 48 -19.11 -46.30 -13.75
C GLY A 48 -18.87 -45.18 -12.74
N ASP A 49 -19.90 -44.79 -12.01
CA ASP A 49 -20.01 -43.67 -11.07
C ASP A 49 -19.01 -43.68 -9.92
N VAL A 50 -17.73 -43.47 -10.19
CA VAL A 50 -16.69 -43.32 -9.16
C VAL A 50 -16.13 -41.92 -9.25
N HIS A 51 -16.61 -41.03 -8.40
CA HIS A 51 -15.98 -39.73 -8.16
C HIS A 51 -14.89 -39.91 -7.10
N ALA A 52 -13.64 -39.92 -7.52
CA ALA A 52 -12.51 -39.83 -6.60
C ALA A 52 -12.21 -38.34 -6.35
N GLN A 53 -12.32 -37.91 -5.09
CA GLN A 53 -11.90 -36.57 -4.69
C GLN A 53 -10.57 -36.69 -3.96
N ARG A 54 -9.59 -35.87 -4.33
CA ARG A 54 -8.33 -35.74 -3.61
C ARG A 54 -8.30 -34.44 -2.85
N ALA A 55 -7.88 -34.49 -1.59
CA ALA A 55 -7.60 -33.31 -0.79
C ALA A 55 -6.13 -32.92 -0.94
N TYR A 56 -5.91 -31.64 -1.18
CA TYR A 56 -4.58 -31.06 -1.28
C TYR A 56 -4.36 -30.06 -0.15
N ARG A 57 -3.18 -30.11 0.48
CA ARG A 57 -2.72 -29.11 1.43
C ARG A 57 -1.46 -28.45 0.90
N VAL A 58 -1.55 -27.15 0.71
CA VAL A 58 -0.44 -26.31 0.23
C VAL A 58 0.02 -25.44 1.37
N TYR A 59 1.23 -25.68 1.84
CA TYR A 59 1.92 -24.85 2.82
C TYR A 59 2.82 -23.89 2.07
N LEU A 60 2.67 -22.59 2.28
CA LEU A 60 3.46 -21.57 1.62
C LEU A 60 4.26 -20.78 2.66
N ASP A 61 5.53 -20.56 2.36
CA ASP A 61 6.36 -19.61 3.11
C ASP A 61 6.33 -18.29 2.33
N TYR A 62 6.01 -17.19 3.00
CA TYR A 62 5.94 -15.86 2.39
C TYR A 62 6.36 -14.77 3.37
N GLY A 63 6.85 -13.63 2.84
CA GLY A 63 7.23 -12.45 3.60
C GLY A 63 6.04 -11.56 3.98
N GLU A 64 6.31 -10.44 4.63
CA GLU A 64 5.31 -9.42 4.99
C GLU A 64 4.59 -8.85 3.77
N ASP A 65 5.25 -8.78 2.63
CA ASP A 65 4.71 -8.39 1.33
C ASP A 65 3.86 -9.49 0.67
N ARG A 66 3.62 -10.61 1.37
CA ARG A 66 2.89 -11.79 0.88
C ARG A 66 3.50 -12.45 -0.36
N VAL A 67 4.73 -12.13 -0.70
CA VAL A 67 5.46 -12.79 -1.78
C VAL A 67 5.92 -14.16 -1.33
N ILE A 68 5.59 -15.19 -2.11
CA ILE A 68 5.93 -16.58 -1.83
C ILE A 68 7.43 -16.79 -1.99
N THR A 69 8.07 -17.27 -0.93
CA THR A 69 9.51 -17.55 -0.87
C THR A 69 9.81 -19.05 -0.87
N GLY A 70 8.81 -19.88 -0.58
CA GLY A 70 8.96 -21.33 -0.52
C GLY A 70 7.64 -22.01 -0.15
N GLY A 71 7.71 -23.29 0.18
CA GLY A 71 6.57 -24.03 0.69
C GLY A 71 6.65 -25.54 0.44
N GLN A 72 5.54 -26.22 0.71
CA GLN A 72 5.40 -27.65 0.52
C GLN A 72 3.95 -28.01 0.18
N VAL A 73 3.77 -28.94 -0.74
CA VAL A 73 2.46 -29.52 -1.05
C VAL A 73 2.38 -30.93 -0.50
N VAL A 74 1.27 -31.21 0.18
CA VAL A 74 0.93 -32.56 0.67
C VAL A 74 -0.39 -32.95 0.03
N VAL A 75 -0.43 -34.14 -0.55
CA VAL A 75 -1.66 -34.75 -1.07
C VAL A 75 -2.21 -35.66 0.01
N GLU A 76 -3.46 -35.39 0.43
CA GLU A 76 -4.22 -36.30 1.28
C GLU A 76 -5.39 -36.81 0.43
N GLY A 77 -5.42 -38.13 0.18
CA GLY A 77 -6.51 -38.71 -0.58
C GLY A 77 -7.62 -39.24 0.33
N GLU A 78 -8.88 -38.88 0.05
CA GLU A 78 -10.06 -39.61 0.48
C GLU A 78 -10.80 -40.14 -0.75
N LEU A 79 -11.09 -41.45 -0.73
CA LEU A 79 -12.01 -42.08 -1.69
C LEU A 79 -13.43 -41.96 -1.16
N ILE A 80 -14.29 -41.28 -1.88
CA ILE A 80 -15.74 -41.33 -1.64
C ILE A 80 -16.32 -42.42 -2.56
N SER A 81 -16.00 -43.68 -2.28
CA SER A 81 -16.61 -44.84 -2.92
C SER A 81 -16.27 -46.10 -2.12
N PRO A 82 -17.10 -47.17 -2.17
CA PRO A 82 -16.91 -48.40 -1.37
C PRO A 82 -15.70 -49.26 -1.73
N CYS A 83 -14.89 -48.87 -2.68
CA CYS A 83 -13.64 -49.56 -3.01
C CYS A 83 -12.48 -48.85 -2.30
N SER A 84 -12.02 -49.43 -1.21
CA SER A 84 -10.82 -49.01 -0.49
C SER A 84 -9.58 -49.21 -1.36
N GLY A 85 -9.12 -48.16 -2.02
CA GLY A 85 -7.83 -48.07 -2.68
C GLY A 85 -6.90 -47.14 -1.92
N TYR A 86 -5.67 -47.58 -1.71
CA TYR A 86 -4.60 -46.75 -1.15
C TYR A 86 -4.13 -45.78 -2.25
N PHE A 87 -4.18 -44.49 -2.00
CA PHE A 87 -3.58 -43.51 -2.88
C PHE A 87 -2.15 -43.22 -2.42
N PRO A 88 -1.17 -43.20 -3.32
CA PRO A 88 0.16 -42.79 -2.96
C PRO A 88 0.17 -41.30 -2.54
N GLU A 89 0.89 -41.02 -1.47
CA GLU A 89 1.11 -39.64 -0.98
C GLU A 89 1.96 -38.79 -1.96
N ALA A 90 2.41 -39.37 -3.04
CA ALA A 90 3.21 -38.70 -4.07
C ALA A 90 2.33 -37.97 -5.10
N LEU A 91 2.73 -36.75 -5.44
CA LEU A 91 2.15 -36.00 -6.55
C LEU A 91 2.50 -36.67 -7.87
N ASP A 92 1.49 -36.87 -8.72
CA ASP A 92 1.66 -37.18 -10.14
C ASP A 92 1.49 -35.93 -11.02
N GLU A 93 1.65 -36.05 -12.33
CA GLU A 93 1.52 -34.93 -13.26
C GLU A 93 0.11 -34.30 -13.24
N PHE A 94 -0.90 -35.11 -13.01
CA PHE A 94 -2.28 -34.66 -12.95
C PHE A 94 -2.53 -33.85 -11.66
N ASP A 95 -2.07 -34.35 -10.52
CA ASP A 95 -2.12 -33.65 -9.24
C ASP A 95 -1.36 -32.34 -9.32
N TYR A 96 -0.18 -32.36 -9.93
CA TYR A 96 0.63 -31.14 -10.14
C TYR A 96 -0.16 -30.08 -10.89
N GLN A 97 -0.84 -30.43 -11.97
CA GLN A 97 -1.60 -29.48 -12.77
C GLN A 97 -2.78 -28.90 -11.98
N ILE A 98 -3.53 -29.72 -11.23
CA ILE A 98 -4.63 -29.26 -10.39
C ILE A 98 -4.14 -28.27 -9.33
N VAL A 99 -3.04 -28.61 -8.64
CA VAL A 99 -2.49 -27.74 -7.60
C VAL A 99 -1.93 -26.45 -8.21
N LEU A 100 -1.26 -26.53 -9.34
CA LEU A 100 -0.74 -25.36 -10.05
C LEU A 100 -1.89 -24.42 -10.45
N ASP A 101 -2.92 -24.95 -11.09
CA ASP A 101 -4.07 -24.15 -11.56
C ASP A 101 -4.77 -23.45 -10.37
N TRP A 102 -4.94 -24.19 -9.26
CA TRP A 102 -5.47 -23.62 -8.06
C TRP A 102 -4.59 -22.48 -7.52
N CYS A 103 -3.29 -22.72 -7.38
CA CYS A 103 -2.34 -21.72 -6.89
C CYS A 103 -2.26 -20.51 -7.82
N MET A 104 -2.28 -20.70 -9.15
CA MET A 104 -2.27 -19.61 -10.12
C MET A 104 -3.52 -18.74 -10.03
N LYS A 105 -4.68 -19.32 -9.71
CA LYS A 105 -5.93 -18.61 -9.50
C LYS A 105 -5.90 -17.75 -8.21
N HIS A 106 -5.25 -18.21 -7.15
CA HIS A 106 -5.21 -17.57 -5.83
C HIS A 106 -3.93 -16.75 -5.59
N THR A 107 -3.07 -16.68 -6.58
CA THR A 107 -1.87 -15.84 -6.55
C THR A 107 -1.81 -14.97 -7.81
N GLN A 108 -0.97 -13.95 -7.76
CA GLN A 108 -0.70 -13.07 -8.90
C GLN A 108 0.81 -12.80 -8.99
N PRO A 109 1.37 -12.44 -10.16
CA PRO A 109 2.74 -11.96 -10.22
C PRO A 109 2.91 -10.78 -9.28
N ALA A 110 3.99 -10.79 -8.46
CA ALA A 110 4.25 -9.70 -7.52
C ALA A 110 4.35 -8.33 -8.21
N GLN A 111 4.79 -8.35 -9.47
CA GLN A 111 4.90 -7.15 -10.30
C GLN A 111 3.54 -6.60 -10.78
N GLU A 112 2.52 -7.46 -10.94
CA GLU A 112 1.16 -7.03 -11.31
C GLU A 112 0.49 -6.30 -10.15
N ARG A 113 0.69 -6.74 -8.91
CA ARG A 113 0.14 -6.05 -7.74
C ARG A 113 0.74 -4.65 -7.60
N ARG A 114 2.06 -4.50 -7.80
CA ARG A 114 2.68 -3.17 -7.83
C ARG A 114 2.08 -2.24 -8.90
N ASN A 115 1.64 -2.81 -10.02
CA ASN A 115 1.00 -2.06 -11.10
C ASN A 115 -0.50 -1.80 -10.87
N THR A 116 -1.19 -2.60 -10.04
CA THR A 116 -2.61 -2.42 -9.69
C THR A 116 -2.80 -1.58 -8.42
N MET A 117 -1.78 -1.41 -7.59
CA MET A 117 -1.83 -0.53 -6.43
C MET A 117 -2.07 0.91 -6.86
N LYS A 118 -3.13 1.48 -6.33
CA LYS A 118 -3.46 2.89 -6.54
C LYS A 118 -2.37 3.77 -5.94
N ARG A 119 -1.75 4.58 -6.77
CA ARG A 119 -0.76 5.56 -6.32
C ARG A 119 -1.45 6.89 -6.08
N THR A 120 -1.26 7.45 -4.92
CA THR A 120 -1.83 8.74 -4.54
C THR A 120 -0.71 9.68 -4.11
N LEU A 121 -0.63 10.83 -4.74
CA LEU A 121 0.19 11.94 -4.31
C LEU A 121 -0.65 12.86 -3.43
N ILE A 122 -0.21 13.10 -2.21
CA ILE A 122 -0.81 14.10 -1.33
C ILE A 122 0.08 15.33 -1.30
N VAL A 123 -0.42 16.42 -1.88
CA VAL A 123 0.24 17.72 -1.93
C VAL A 123 -0.26 18.53 -0.75
N VAL A 124 0.57 18.63 0.27
CA VAL A 124 0.20 19.22 1.56
C VAL A 124 0.42 20.73 1.52
N ASP A 125 -0.67 21.48 1.68
CA ASP A 125 -0.72 22.91 1.99
C ASP A 125 0.22 23.81 1.16
N MET A 126 0.35 23.52 -0.14
CA MET A 126 1.12 24.38 -1.05
C MET A 126 0.35 25.66 -1.39
N GLN A 127 0.04 26.45 -0.33
CA GLN A 127 -0.73 27.67 -0.36
C GLN A 127 0.18 28.92 -0.39
N ASN A 128 -0.35 30.02 -0.92
CA ASN A 128 0.44 31.25 -1.07
C ASN A 128 0.99 31.75 0.26
N ASP A 129 0.19 31.69 1.36
CA ASP A 129 0.64 32.18 2.68
C ASP A 129 1.86 31.41 3.22
N PHE A 130 2.01 30.12 2.87
CA PHE A 130 3.15 29.33 3.30
C PHE A 130 4.36 29.41 2.34
N ILE A 131 4.17 29.88 1.12
CA ILE A 131 5.25 29.96 0.11
C ILE A 131 5.93 31.33 0.14
N ASP A 132 5.16 32.39 -0.10
CA ASP A 132 5.66 33.76 -0.21
C ASP A 132 4.79 34.79 0.51
N GLY A 133 3.70 34.34 1.18
CA GLY A 133 2.78 35.18 1.96
C GLY A 133 3.19 35.34 3.42
N SER A 134 2.20 35.39 4.32
CA SER A 134 2.38 35.76 5.74
C SER A 134 3.32 34.84 6.55
N LEU A 135 3.46 33.57 6.14
CA LEU A 135 4.34 32.57 6.75
C LEU A 135 5.36 32.02 5.73
N GLY A 136 5.55 32.71 4.62
CA GLY A 136 6.46 32.30 3.57
C GLY A 136 7.92 32.27 3.99
N THR A 137 8.69 31.29 3.47
CA THR A 137 10.14 31.13 3.72
C THR A 137 10.90 30.94 2.40
N PRO A 138 12.20 31.27 2.36
CA PRO A 138 13.03 30.95 1.19
C PRO A 138 13.04 29.46 0.86
N GLU A 139 13.04 28.60 1.87
CA GLU A 139 13.01 27.14 1.72
C GLU A 139 11.70 26.66 1.08
N ALA A 140 10.56 27.23 1.51
CA ALA A 140 9.26 26.93 0.90
C ALA A 140 9.19 27.36 -0.57
N GLN A 141 9.76 28.51 -0.91
CA GLN A 141 9.87 28.95 -2.31
C GLN A 141 10.77 28.05 -3.13
N ALA A 142 11.89 27.59 -2.56
CA ALA A 142 12.88 26.77 -3.25
C ALA A 142 12.32 25.42 -3.71
N ILE A 143 11.36 24.81 -2.98
CA ILE A 143 10.80 23.51 -3.35
C ILE A 143 9.74 23.58 -4.46
N VAL A 144 9.16 24.74 -4.74
CA VAL A 144 8.04 24.87 -5.70
C VAL A 144 8.34 24.25 -7.08
N PRO A 145 9.53 24.43 -7.69
CA PRO A 145 9.84 23.76 -8.96
C PRO A 145 9.83 22.23 -8.87
N ALA A 146 10.38 21.66 -7.79
CA ALA A 146 10.42 20.21 -7.57
C ALA A 146 9.00 19.64 -7.33
N VAL A 147 8.19 20.31 -6.51
CA VAL A 147 6.78 19.98 -6.29
C VAL A 147 6.02 19.99 -7.61
N LYS A 148 6.19 21.02 -8.43
CA LYS A 148 5.55 21.13 -9.75
C LYS A 148 5.94 19.99 -10.67
N ALA A 149 7.22 19.62 -10.72
CA ALA A 149 7.72 18.52 -11.52
C ALA A 149 7.14 17.17 -11.05
N LYS A 150 7.07 16.95 -9.73
CA LYS A 150 6.47 15.75 -9.12
C LYS A 150 4.99 15.63 -9.48
N ILE A 151 4.20 16.68 -9.31
CA ILE A 151 2.79 16.74 -9.69
C ILE A 151 2.61 16.38 -11.18
N GLN A 152 3.41 16.97 -12.07
CA GLN A 152 3.35 16.66 -13.50
C GLN A 152 3.67 15.20 -13.80
N ALA A 153 4.63 14.59 -13.09
CA ALA A 153 4.96 13.18 -13.25
C ALA A 153 3.79 12.27 -12.86
N TYR A 154 3.06 12.60 -11.77
CA TYR A 154 1.86 11.88 -11.36
C TYR A 154 0.73 12.04 -12.37
N ARG A 155 0.46 13.24 -12.86
CA ARG A 155 -0.53 13.50 -13.93
C ARG A 155 -0.24 12.70 -15.19
N LYS A 156 1.02 12.67 -15.62
CA LYS A 156 1.43 11.93 -16.84
C LYS A 156 1.17 10.43 -16.73
N ARG A 157 1.24 9.86 -15.52
CA ARG A 157 0.93 8.43 -15.28
C ARG A 157 -0.56 8.16 -15.11
N GLY A 158 -1.38 9.19 -14.88
CA GLY A 158 -2.79 9.03 -14.54
C GLY A 158 -3.03 8.63 -13.09
N ASP A 159 -2.03 8.84 -12.23
CA ASP A 159 -2.13 8.56 -10.79
C ASP A 159 -3.03 9.59 -10.09
N GLU A 160 -3.57 9.24 -8.91
CA GLU A 160 -4.40 10.15 -8.14
C GLU A 160 -3.56 11.27 -7.49
N ILE A 161 -4.12 12.48 -7.46
CA ILE A 161 -3.52 13.62 -6.77
C ILE A 161 -4.57 14.26 -5.88
N ILE A 162 -4.22 14.45 -4.61
CA ILE A 162 -5.06 15.09 -3.59
C ILE A 162 -4.27 16.27 -3.02
N PHE A 163 -4.89 17.44 -3.03
CA PHE A 163 -4.35 18.61 -2.38
C PHE A 163 -4.99 18.80 -1.02
N THR A 164 -4.23 19.25 -0.03
CA THR A 164 -4.80 19.78 1.20
C THR A 164 -4.63 21.30 1.24
N ARG A 165 -5.52 21.95 1.96
CA ARG A 165 -5.42 23.36 2.31
C ARG A 165 -5.67 23.52 3.79
N ASP A 166 -4.73 24.09 4.48
CA ASP A 166 -4.97 24.63 5.81
C ASP A 166 -6.03 25.74 5.73
N THR A 167 -7.02 25.72 6.62
CA THR A 167 -8.20 26.56 6.44
C THR A 167 -8.66 27.12 7.77
N HIS A 168 -8.53 28.42 7.92
CA HIS A 168 -8.95 29.19 9.10
C HIS A 168 -10.10 30.14 8.81
N GLY A 169 -10.84 30.46 9.85
CA GLY A 169 -11.84 31.53 9.84
C GLY A 169 -11.23 32.90 10.15
N GLU A 170 -12.02 33.94 9.97
CA GLU A 170 -11.64 35.30 10.33
C GLU A 170 -11.31 35.48 11.84
N ASP A 171 -11.84 34.60 12.67
CA ASP A 171 -11.64 34.56 14.12
C ASP A 171 -10.35 33.81 14.53
N TYR A 172 -9.47 33.47 13.60
CA TYR A 172 -8.22 32.72 13.83
C TYR A 172 -7.47 33.15 15.08
N LEU A 173 -7.28 34.48 15.29
CA LEU A 173 -6.51 35.01 16.42
C LEU A 173 -7.15 34.73 17.80
N SER A 174 -8.42 34.36 17.84
CA SER A 174 -9.11 33.93 19.07
C SER A 174 -9.01 32.45 19.36
N THR A 175 -8.57 31.65 18.38
CA THR A 175 -8.38 30.17 18.52
C THR A 175 -7.18 29.82 19.40
N PRO A 176 -7.09 28.60 19.93
CA PRO A 176 -5.90 28.15 20.66
C PRO A 176 -4.63 28.21 19.82
N GLU A 177 -4.71 27.94 18.51
CA GLU A 177 -3.60 28.04 17.58
C GLU A 177 -3.18 29.47 17.35
N GLY A 178 -4.13 30.36 17.03
CA GLY A 178 -3.86 31.77 16.81
C GLY A 178 -3.30 32.52 18.04
N LYS A 179 -3.56 32.02 19.26
CA LYS A 179 -2.91 32.52 20.48
C LYS A 179 -1.44 32.13 20.58
N LYS A 180 -1.03 30.99 19.98
CA LYS A 180 0.36 30.52 19.97
C LYS A 180 1.13 31.07 18.77
N LEU A 181 0.47 31.23 17.63
CA LEU A 181 1.02 31.81 16.41
C LEU A 181 0.13 32.99 15.98
N PRO A 182 0.34 34.20 16.51
CA PRO A 182 -0.53 35.36 16.28
C PRO A 182 -0.31 36.03 14.90
N VAL A 183 -0.22 35.22 13.85
CA VAL A 183 -0.08 35.65 12.47
C VAL A 183 -1.25 35.07 11.66
N LYS A 184 -2.17 35.93 11.24
CA LYS A 184 -3.27 35.49 10.36
C LYS A 184 -2.71 34.93 9.07
N HIS A 185 -3.13 33.69 8.75
CA HIS A 185 -2.75 32.97 7.52
C HIS A 185 -3.88 32.04 7.10
N CYS A 186 -3.88 31.64 5.86
CA CYS A 186 -4.80 30.68 5.28
C CYS A 186 -6.29 30.92 5.65
N VAL A 187 -6.69 32.19 5.77
CA VAL A 187 -8.08 32.56 6.02
C VAL A 187 -8.90 32.26 4.76
N GLN A 188 -9.95 31.47 4.93
CA GLN A 188 -10.78 31.01 3.81
C GLN A 188 -11.27 32.17 2.93
N GLY A 189 -11.09 32.03 1.61
CA GLY A 189 -11.49 33.00 0.61
C GLY A 189 -10.48 34.11 0.34
N THR A 190 -9.34 34.15 1.05
CA THR A 190 -8.25 35.07 0.76
C THR A 190 -7.28 34.50 -0.27
N THR A 191 -6.50 35.38 -0.93
CA THR A 191 -5.43 34.94 -1.84
C THR A 191 -4.39 34.08 -1.13
N GLY A 192 -4.08 34.35 0.13
CA GLY A 192 -3.14 33.56 0.94
C GLY A 192 -3.58 32.11 1.14
N TRP A 193 -4.88 31.87 1.25
CA TRP A 193 -5.47 30.53 1.39
C TRP A 193 -5.44 29.72 0.10
N GLU A 194 -5.39 30.35 -1.07
CA GLU A 194 -5.39 29.64 -2.34
C GLU A 194 -4.11 28.83 -2.57
N ILE A 195 -4.23 27.67 -3.24
CA ILE A 195 -3.09 26.90 -3.70
C ILE A 195 -2.29 27.74 -4.70
N ALA A 196 -0.98 27.69 -4.61
CA ALA A 196 -0.09 28.46 -5.45
C ALA A 196 -0.35 28.22 -6.94
N PRO A 197 -0.28 29.28 -7.78
CA PRO A 197 -0.64 29.20 -9.18
C PRO A 197 0.12 28.12 -9.97
N GLY A 198 -0.62 27.36 -10.78
CA GLY A 198 -0.07 26.33 -11.67
C GLY A 198 0.27 24.99 -11.00
N LEU A 199 -0.05 24.82 -9.71
CA LEU A 199 0.07 23.52 -9.04
C LEU A 199 -1.21 22.70 -9.19
N TRP A 200 -2.36 23.24 -8.86
CA TRP A 200 -3.66 22.55 -8.96
C TRP A 200 -4.32 22.73 -10.33
N GLN A 201 -5.12 21.72 -10.72
CA GLN A 201 -5.96 21.77 -11.92
C GLN A 201 -7.41 21.36 -11.61
N PRO A 202 -8.42 21.89 -12.36
CA PRO A 202 -9.81 21.49 -12.23
C PRO A 202 -9.99 19.97 -12.37
N GLY A 203 -10.73 19.38 -11.42
CA GLY A 203 -10.97 17.93 -11.36
C GLY A 203 -10.10 17.20 -10.33
N GLU A 204 -9.00 17.80 -9.87
CA GLU A 204 -8.21 17.25 -8.77
C GLU A 204 -8.87 17.57 -7.42
N LYS A 205 -8.80 16.60 -6.51
CA LYS A 205 -9.44 16.71 -5.18
C LYS A 205 -8.70 17.71 -4.30
N ILE A 206 -9.46 18.58 -3.64
CA ILE A 206 -8.94 19.46 -2.59
C ILE A 206 -9.66 19.14 -1.28
N ILE A 207 -8.90 19.02 -0.20
CA ILE A 207 -9.37 18.83 1.17
C ILE A 207 -9.03 20.07 1.99
N ASN A 208 -10.03 20.74 2.49
CA ASN A 208 -9.86 21.82 3.46
C ASN A 208 -9.79 21.20 4.86
N LYS A 209 -8.70 21.41 5.56
CA LYS A 209 -8.49 20.89 6.91
C LYS A 209 -8.40 22.04 7.93
N PRO A 210 -9.08 21.94 9.07
CA PRO A 210 -9.07 22.98 10.10
C PRO A 210 -7.91 22.84 11.10
N THR A 211 -7.00 21.90 10.87
CA THR A 211 -5.88 21.58 11.77
C THR A 211 -4.75 20.91 10.97
N PHE A 212 -3.60 20.73 11.58
CA PHE A 212 -2.37 20.24 10.94
C PHE A 212 -2.55 18.91 10.21
N GLY A 213 -3.18 17.91 10.84
CA GLY A 213 -3.49 16.62 10.24
C GLY A 213 -4.96 16.51 9.85
N TYR A 214 -5.25 15.71 8.84
CA TYR A 214 -6.62 15.39 8.42
C TYR A 214 -7.02 14.00 8.90
N THR A 215 -8.14 13.91 9.63
CA THR A 215 -8.61 12.63 10.19
C THR A 215 -9.56 11.85 9.27
N GLY A 216 -10.09 12.48 8.24
CA GLY A 216 -11.01 11.85 7.29
C GLY A 216 -10.32 11.01 6.19
N TRP A 217 -9.03 10.69 6.35
CA TRP A 217 -8.34 9.74 5.46
C TRP A 217 -8.97 8.35 5.51
N SER A 218 -9.55 7.95 6.65
CA SER A 218 -10.22 6.65 6.83
C SER A 218 -11.33 6.35 5.83
N ASP A 219 -11.89 7.39 5.20
CA ASP A 219 -12.96 7.26 4.20
C ASP A 219 -12.42 7.02 2.78
N MET A 220 -11.13 6.77 2.65
CA MET A 220 -10.44 6.57 1.37
C MET A 220 -9.78 5.20 1.30
N GLU A 221 -9.56 4.72 0.08
CA GLU A 221 -8.75 3.54 -0.20
C GLU A 221 -7.37 4.02 -0.67
N LEU A 222 -6.34 3.76 0.14
CA LEU A 222 -4.98 4.23 -0.08
C LEU A 222 -3.99 3.07 0.06
N ASP A 223 -3.30 2.72 -1.04
CA ASP A 223 -2.32 1.63 -1.09
C ASP A 223 -0.88 2.14 -1.04
N ARG A 224 -0.57 3.14 -1.89
CA ARG A 224 0.75 3.77 -2.01
C ARG A 224 0.58 5.27 -1.98
N VAL A 225 1.06 5.87 -0.92
CA VAL A 225 0.91 7.31 -0.68
C VAL A 225 2.28 7.97 -0.65
N GLU A 226 2.44 8.99 -1.45
CA GLU A 226 3.59 9.89 -1.38
C GLU A 226 3.11 11.26 -0.92
N LEU A 227 3.73 11.79 0.15
CA LEU A 227 3.45 13.13 0.65
C LEU A 227 4.56 14.09 0.25
N ILE A 228 4.15 15.28 -0.18
CA ILE A 228 5.04 16.41 -0.49
C ILE A 228 4.40 17.70 0.03
N GLY A 229 5.15 18.76 0.19
CA GLY A 229 4.64 20.10 0.51
C GLY A 229 5.09 20.65 1.85
N LEU A 230 4.20 21.41 2.50
CA LEU A 230 4.51 22.29 3.61
C LEU A 230 3.61 22.07 4.84
N CYS A 231 4.08 22.33 6.07
CA CYS A 231 5.51 22.29 6.38
C CYS A 231 5.86 20.87 6.81
N THR A 232 7.08 20.42 6.51
CA THR A 232 7.56 19.04 6.83
C THR A 232 7.33 18.69 8.29
N ASP A 233 7.65 19.63 9.18
CA ASP A 233 7.66 19.51 10.64
C ASP A 233 6.30 19.77 11.30
N ILE A 234 5.28 20.10 10.52
CA ILE A 234 3.93 20.39 11.03
C ILE A 234 2.89 19.53 10.28
N CYS A 235 2.43 20.00 9.11
CA CYS A 235 1.31 19.38 8.41
C CYS A 235 1.72 18.07 7.70
N VAL A 236 2.94 17.98 7.11
CA VAL A 236 3.39 16.77 6.44
C VAL A 236 3.56 15.63 7.43
N VAL A 237 4.35 15.83 8.50
CA VAL A 237 4.57 14.78 9.52
C VAL A 237 3.25 14.36 10.20
N SER A 238 2.35 15.32 10.48
CA SER A 238 1.04 15.01 11.09
C SER A 238 0.20 14.12 10.20
N ASN A 239 0.10 14.41 8.91
CA ASN A 239 -0.66 13.58 7.96
C ASN A 239 0.03 12.23 7.73
N ALA A 240 1.35 12.19 7.61
CA ALA A 240 2.10 10.96 7.40
C ALA A 240 1.91 9.96 8.55
N LEU A 241 1.95 10.43 9.80
CA LEU A 241 1.72 9.59 10.99
C LEU A 241 0.26 9.13 11.11
N ILE A 242 -0.71 9.99 10.80
CA ILE A 242 -2.13 9.62 10.77
C ILE A 242 -2.38 8.56 9.70
N LEU A 243 -1.85 8.74 8.49
CA LEU A 243 -1.96 7.76 7.40
C LEU A 243 -1.33 6.42 7.78
N LYS A 244 -0.14 6.44 8.40
CA LYS A 244 0.52 5.20 8.86
C LYS A 244 -0.29 4.47 9.93
N ALA A 245 -0.98 5.21 10.80
CA ALA A 245 -1.86 4.62 11.83
C ALA A 245 -3.16 4.05 11.25
N LEU A 246 -3.75 4.72 10.25
CA LEU A 246 -5.01 4.29 9.62
C LEU A 246 -4.80 3.15 8.61
N PHE A 247 -3.67 3.15 7.90
CA PHE A 247 -3.35 2.21 6.84
C PHE A 247 -1.99 1.54 7.11
N PRO A 248 -1.90 0.62 8.09
CA PRO A 248 -0.62 0.02 8.48
C PRO A 248 0.05 -0.77 7.34
N GLU A 249 -0.75 -1.32 6.41
CA GLU A 249 -0.28 -2.09 5.25
C GLU A 249 0.05 -1.22 4.02
N ALA A 250 -0.31 0.06 4.03
CA ALA A 250 -0.01 0.94 2.91
C ALA A 250 1.48 1.33 2.87
N GLU A 251 2.02 1.45 1.66
CA GLU A 251 3.33 2.05 1.44
C GLU A 251 3.21 3.57 1.58
N ILE A 252 3.74 4.15 2.66
CA ILE A 252 3.69 5.59 2.90
C ILE A 252 5.09 6.16 2.80
N ALA A 253 5.25 7.15 1.94
CA ALA A 253 6.52 7.78 1.66
C ALA A 253 6.43 9.31 1.70
N VAL A 254 7.55 9.95 1.96
CA VAL A 254 7.74 11.40 1.86
C VAL A 254 8.93 11.68 0.95
N ASP A 255 8.82 12.65 0.05
CA ASP A 255 9.94 13.14 -0.74
C ASP A 255 10.56 14.38 -0.08
N PRO A 256 11.73 14.26 0.58
CA PRO A 256 12.39 15.39 1.24
C PRO A 256 12.73 16.55 0.30
N ALA A 257 13.03 16.27 -0.97
CA ALA A 257 13.35 17.29 -1.96
C ALA A 257 12.14 18.13 -2.38
N CYS A 258 10.93 17.64 -2.10
CA CYS A 258 9.66 18.30 -2.35
C CYS A 258 8.97 18.79 -1.07
N CYS A 259 9.72 18.87 0.06
CA CYS A 259 9.22 19.34 1.34
C CYS A 259 10.15 20.40 1.94
N ALA A 260 9.58 21.32 2.70
CA ALA A 260 10.34 22.29 3.52
C ALA A 260 9.71 22.43 4.89
N GLY A 261 10.53 22.54 5.93
CA GLY A 261 10.11 22.84 7.30
C GLY A 261 10.12 24.33 7.60
N VAL A 262 9.70 24.69 8.81
CA VAL A 262 9.82 26.07 9.32
C VAL A 262 11.28 26.49 9.40
N THR A 263 12.16 25.55 9.78
CA THR A 263 13.62 25.71 9.72
C THR A 263 14.26 24.45 9.15
N PRO A 264 15.51 24.52 8.61
CA PRO A 264 16.23 23.34 8.19
C PRO A 264 16.39 22.28 9.28
N GLU A 265 16.59 22.68 10.53
CA GLU A 265 16.75 21.78 11.67
C GLU A 265 15.44 21.04 12.00
N SER A 266 14.30 21.74 12.04
CA SER A 266 13.01 21.13 12.30
C SER A 266 12.55 20.24 11.15
N HIS A 267 12.89 20.60 9.91
CA HIS A 267 12.71 19.74 8.73
C HIS A 267 13.44 18.38 8.91
N GLN A 268 14.74 18.39 9.25
CA GLN A 268 15.51 17.18 9.47
C GLN A 268 14.98 16.35 10.64
N ALA A 269 14.58 16.99 11.74
CA ALA A 269 13.99 16.32 12.89
C ALA A 269 12.68 15.60 12.53
N ALA A 270 11.83 16.23 11.73
CA ALA A 270 10.59 15.62 11.26
C ALA A 270 10.85 14.42 10.32
N LEU A 271 11.80 14.54 9.38
CA LEU A 271 12.20 13.43 8.51
C LEU A 271 12.71 12.24 9.33
N MET A 272 13.56 12.50 10.34
CA MET A 272 14.04 11.46 11.24
C MET A 272 12.88 10.78 11.98
N THR A 273 11.93 11.55 12.51
CA THR A 273 10.75 11.02 13.20
C THR A 273 9.92 10.13 12.27
N MET A 274 9.66 10.57 11.05
CA MET A 274 8.90 9.80 10.07
C MET A 274 9.61 8.50 9.71
N SER A 275 10.93 8.53 9.48
CA SER A 275 11.73 7.34 9.21
C SER A 275 11.69 6.33 10.36
N MET A 276 11.79 6.80 11.63
CA MET A 276 11.65 5.91 12.80
C MET A 276 10.26 5.30 12.92
N CYS A 277 9.24 5.95 12.37
CA CYS A 277 7.86 5.43 12.29
C CYS A 277 7.60 4.60 11.02
N GLN A 278 8.64 4.13 10.32
CA GLN A 278 8.58 3.30 9.12
C GLN A 278 7.86 3.98 7.93
N ILE A 279 8.02 5.29 7.82
CA ILE A 279 7.63 6.06 6.64
C ILE A 279 8.86 6.20 5.77
N ASP A 280 8.76 5.82 4.50
CA ASP A 280 9.88 5.83 3.57
C ASP A 280 10.28 7.26 3.18
N LEU A 281 11.57 7.53 3.16
CA LEU A 281 12.11 8.77 2.59
C LEU A 281 12.63 8.46 1.19
N ILE A 282 12.01 9.05 0.16
CA ILE A 282 12.31 8.75 -1.24
C ILE A 282 12.78 10.00 -1.98
N GLY A 283 13.45 9.84 -3.13
CA GLY A 283 13.83 10.98 -4.00
C GLY A 283 15.12 11.70 -3.60
N GLY A 284 15.92 11.12 -2.69
CA GLY A 284 17.25 11.63 -2.33
C GLY A 284 18.32 11.23 -3.33
#